data_495ea443c0f4275397b2d2d930d36de4
#
_entry.id   495ea443c0f4275397b2d2d930d36de4
#
_cell.length_a   1.000
_cell.length_b   1.000
_cell.length_c   1.000
_cell.angle_alpha   90.00
_cell.angle_beta   90.00
_cell.angle_gamma   90.00
#
_symmetry.space_group_name_H-M   'P 1'
#
loop_
_entity.id
_entity.type
_entity.pdbx_description
1 polymer ?
#
loop_
_entity_poly.entity_id
_entity_poly.type
_entity_poly.pdbx_seq_one_letter_code
_entity_poly.pdbx_strand_id
1 'polypeptide(L)'
;MGQLESAAEVLTAFDEHGHKFRPQDIASTWNALGKLVRRPAERQWLTPVADERLAPLKEQTLQAVPTFPARALAISAHGMASIESRTRWRAGNDVWRAVAERGVDVVRCFNEQELSNTAWAFATAKHPTPAALLDAIAAEAAGRVRDFSEQGLANTAWAFATAEHAAPALFDAIAAEAAGRVREFNSQELSNTAWAYATTGHWAPELLDVIAVEAAGRVREFTPQALSNTAWAFATARHTAPALLDAIATQAFGRVREFTPQALSITAWALATAKNPTPAALLDVIAAEAAERVREFTPQELSNTAWAFATAEHAAPALFDAIAAEAAGRVKEFNEQELTNTAWAFATAGHAGGPALFDAIAVEATRRVGDFNEQGLSNTAWAFATAGHVAANALLDAIAAEAAGRVGDFTPQALANTAWACAVADSSADALFGDPLFTARCLLFEQAFSPSELCQLHQWQLWRDEKSADWPPLPPSLAQRCRGAFGEGGSRPSQLQSQVADALRAMGLQVKEEVRTSLGHSLDAVVQLDGREVGIEVDGPSHFVGRTPTGSTALKRRQLKAAGWTLLPVPYWEWAEIGRSNPQARRRLRFAYLARLLEPAEGEGGAPTAQGER
;
A
#
# COMPACT_ATOMS: atom_id res chain seq x y z
N MET A 1 -48.38 -4.84 5.29
CA MET A 1 -46.96 -4.99 4.84
C MET A 1 -46.18 -6.03 5.66
N GLY A 2 -46.44 -6.23 6.96
CA GLY A 2 -45.62 -7.12 7.82
C GLY A 2 -45.78 -8.64 7.61
N GLN A 3 -46.64 -9.10 6.71
CA GLN A 3 -46.85 -10.52 6.41
C GLN A 3 -46.51 -10.90 4.96
N LEU A 4 -46.00 -9.94 4.14
CA LEU A 4 -45.64 -10.20 2.75
C LEU A 4 -44.23 -10.81 2.72
N GLU A 5 -44.08 -11.93 2.01
CA GLU A 5 -42.88 -12.76 2.05
C GLU A 5 -41.91 -12.49 0.88
N SER A 6 -42.38 -11.75 -0.16
CA SER A 6 -41.57 -11.43 -1.32
C SER A 6 -41.62 -9.96 -1.73
N ALA A 7 -40.60 -9.48 -2.42
CA ALA A 7 -40.54 -8.13 -2.97
C ALA A 7 -41.65 -7.90 -4.01
N ALA A 8 -41.99 -8.93 -4.77
CA ALA A 8 -43.09 -8.90 -5.73
C ALA A 8 -44.43 -8.62 -5.07
N GLU A 9 -44.76 -9.32 -3.99
CA GLU A 9 -46.01 -9.11 -3.22
C GLU A 9 -46.07 -7.69 -2.64
N VAL A 10 -44.95 -7.20 -2.08
CA VAL A 10 -44.89 -5.83 -1.52
C VAL A 10 -45.18 -4.80 -2.59
N LEU A 11 -44.59 -4.93 -3.78
CA LEU A 11 -44.80 -3.99 -4.89
C LEU A 11 -46.19 -4.13 -5.49
N THR A 12 -46.76 -5.33 -5.62
CA THR A 12 -48.14 -5.54 -6.06
C THR A 12 -49.12 -4.86 -5.10
N ALA A 13 -48.94 -5.02 -3.80
CA ALA A 13 -49.78 -4.36 -2.80
C ALA A 13 -49.63 -2.82 -2.86
N PHE A 14 -48.44 -2.32 -3.19
CA PHE A 14 -48.22 -0.90 -3.43
C PHE A 14 -48.94 -0.44 -4.72
N ASP A 15 -48.86 -1.16 -5.82
CA ASP A 15 -49.53 -0.82 -7.08
C ASP A 15 -51.05 -0.73 -6.90
N GLU A 16 -51.63 -1.62 -6.10
CA GLU A 16 -53.09 -1.65 -5.86
C GLU A 16 -53.59 -0.57 -4.88
N HIS A 17 -52.79 -0.26 -3.86
CA HIS A 17 -53.27 0.55 -2.73
C HIS A 17 -52.39 1.79 -2.45
N GLY A 18 -51.26 1.99 -3.13
CA GLY A 18 -50.31 3.04 -2.84
C GLY A 18 -50.88 4.46 -2.84
N HIS A 19 -51.90 4.73 -3.69
CA HIS A 19 -52.58 6.04 -3.73
C HIS A 19 -53.27 6.43 -2.40
N LYS A 20 -53.45 5.49 -1.47
CA LYS A 20 -54.01 5.73 -0.12
C LYS A 20 -52.94 5.75 0.96
N PHE A 21 -51.67 5.54 0.60
CA PHE A 21 -50.61 5.41 1.59
C PHE A 21 -50.29 6.72 2.26
N ARG A 22 -50.26 6.68 3.59
CA ARG A 22 -49.74 7.73 4.44
C ARG A 22 -48.21 7.61 4.54
N PRO A 23 -47.53 8.62 5.08
CA PRO A 23 -46.08 8.58 5.29
C PRO A 23 -45.56 7.26 5.94
N GLN A 24 -46.27 6.74 6.93
CA GLN A 24 -45.90 5.50 7.63
C GLN A 24 -46.05 4.26 6.75
N ASP A 25 -47.01 4.28 5.83
CA ASP A 25 -47.23 3.13 4.92
C ASP A 25 -46.15 3.10 3.84
N ILE A 26 -45.75 4.28 3.30
CA ILE A 26 -44.60 4.41 2.39
C ILE A 26 -43.31 3.95 3.08
N ALA A 27 -43.05 4.42 4.30
CA ALA A 27 -41.88 4.02 5.09
C ALA A 27 -41.86 2.49 5.36
N SER A 28 -43.03 1.92 5.66
CA SER A 28 -43.17 0.47 5.88
C SER A 28 -42.87 -0.32 4.60
N THR A 29 -43.22 0.19 3.43
CA THR A 29 -42.93 -0.40 2.12
C THR A 29 -41.42 -0.41 1.86
N TRP A 30 -40.74 0.71 2.04
CA TRP A 30 -39.28 0.77 1.91
C TRP A 30 -38.57 -0.16 2.89
N ASN A 31 -39.01 -0.21 4.15
CA ASN A 31 -38.45 -1.11 5.16
C ASN A 31 -38.62 -2.60 4.78
N ALA A 32 -39.80 -2.97 4.30
CA ALA A 32 -40.08 -4.35 3.86
C ALA A 32 -39.16 -4.74 2.70
N LEU A 33 -39.06 -3.90 1.67
CA LEU A 33 -38.19 -4.12 0.52
C LEU A 33 -36.71 -4.15 0.95
N GLY A 34 -36.25 -3.22 1.78
CA GLY A 34 -34.90 -3.17 2.31
C GLY A 34 -34.51 -4.42 3.13
N LYS A 35 -35.46 -5.05 3.84
CA LYS A 35 -35.26 -6.32 4.53
C LYS A 35 -35.21 -7.50 3.55
N LEU A 36 -36.12 -7.52 2.58
CA LEU A 36 -36.23 -8.62 1.62
C LEU A 36 -35.01 -8.73 0.70
N VAL A 37 -34.43 -7.63 0.22
CA VAL A 37 -33.23 -7.65 -0.64
C VAL A 37 -31.98 -8.22 0.03
N ARG A 38 -32.01 -8.46 1.36
CA ARG A 38 -30.95 -9.21 2.05
C ARG A 38 -30.96 -10.69 1.64
N ARG A 39 -32.09 -11.23 1.18
CA ARG A 39 -32.23 -12.59 0.68
C ARG A 39 -31.74 -12.65 -0.77
N PRO A 40 -30.81 -13.57 -1.13
CA PRO A 40 -30.26 -13.63 -2.49
C PRO A 40 -31.32 -13.74 -3.59
N ALA A 41 -32.34 -14.57 -3.39
CA ALA A 41 -33.42 -14.77 -4.36
C ALA A 41 -34.21 -13.47 -4.63
N GLU A 42 -34.59 -12.75 -3.58
CA GLU A 42 -35.33 -11.49 -3.69
C GLU A 42 -34.49 -10.40 -4.33
N ARG A 43 -33.21 -10.33 -4.00
CA ARG A 43 -32.26 -9.41 -4.63
C ARG A 43 -32.10 -9.73 -6.13
N GLN A 44 -31.93 -10.99 -6.48
CA GLN A 44 -31.80 -11.41 -7.89
C GLN A 44 -33.06 -11.08 -8.69
N TRP A 45 -34.24 -11.24 -8.10
CA TRP A 45 -35.50 -10.88 -8.72
C TRP A 45 -35.65 -9.36 -8.89
N LEU A 46 -35.35 -8.58 -7.85
CA LEU A 46 -35.57 -7.13 -7.88
C LEU A 46 -34.55 -6.39 -8.78
N THR A 47 -33.29 -6.83 -8.81
CA THR A 47 -32.21 -6.08 -9.49
C THR A 47 -32.52 -5.71 -10.95
N PRO A 48 -33.02 -6.62 -11.83
CA PRO A 48 -33.28 -6.27 -13.23
C PRO A 48 -34.52 -5.38 -13.43
N VAL A 49 -35.45 -5.36 -12.49
CA VAL A 49 -36.72 -4.63 -12.60
C VAL A 49 -36.84 -3.42 -11.67
N ALA A 50 -35.78 -3.15 -10.89
CA ALA A 50 -35.84 -2.15 -9.82
C ALA A 50 -36.16 -0.74 -10.33
N ASP A 51 -35.58 -0.32 -11.44
CA ASP A 51 -35.80 1.01 -11.99
C ASP A 51 -37.26 1.26 -12.36
N GLU A 52 -37.89 0.30 -12.99
CA GLU A 52 -39.30 0.36 -13.40
C GLU A 52 -40.24 0.21 -12.20
N ARG A 53 -40.01 -0.83 -11.39
CA ARG A 53 -40.91 -1.22 -10.30
C ARG A 53 -40.87 -0.27 -9.08
N LEU A 54 -39.74 0.37 -8.82
CA LEU A 54 -39.58 1.31 -7.71
C LEU A 54 -39.87 2.77 -8.09
N ALA A 55 -39.96 3.10 -9.39
CA ALA A 55 -40.20 4.48 -9.83
C ALA A 55 -41.48 5.09 -9.24
N PRO A 56 -42.65 4.42 -9.22
CA PRO A 56 -43.87 5.00 -8.62
C PRO A 56 -43.74 5.24 -7.11
N LEU A 57 -43.10 4.29 -6.39
CA LEU A 57 -42.87 4.43 -4.95
C LEU A 57 -41.88 5.56 -4.65
N LYS A 58 -40.83 5.71 -5.46
CA LYS A 58 -39.89 6.83 -5.40
C LYS A 58 -40.59 8.16 -5.59
N GLU A 59 -41.40 8.29 -6.63
CA GLU A 59 -42.12 9.54 -6.93
C GLU A 59 -43.08 9.92 -5.80
N GLN A 60 -43.85 8.96 -5.32
CA GLN A 60 -44.76 9.21 -4.18
C GLN A 60 -43.96 9.56 -2.91
N THR A 61 -42.80 8.96 -2.70
CA THR A 61 -41.91 9.33 -1.58
C THR A 61 -41.47 10.77 -1.70
N LEU A 62 -40.99 11.20 -2.86
CA LEU A 62 -40.52 12.57 -3.10
C LEU A 62 -41.63 13.60 -2.83
N GLN A 63 -42.87 13.32 -3.24
CA GLN A 63 -44.02 14.17 -2.98
C GLN A 63 -44.41 14.21 -1.49
N ALA A 64 -44.27 13.09 -0.76
CA ALA A 64 -44.72 12.98 0.61
C ALA A 64 -43.65 13.38 1.66
N VAL A 65 -42.35 13.33 1.32
CA VAL A 65 -41.21 13.61 2.24
C VAL A 65 -41.42 14.91 3.05
N PRO A 66 -41.91 16.06 2.51
CA PRO A 66 -42.11 17.26 3.33
C PRO A 66 -43.03 17.06 4.54
N THR A 67 -43.90 16.04 4.50
CA THR A 67 -44.85 15.70 5.59
C THR A 67 -44.40 14.57 6.48
N PHE A 68 -43.25 13.93 6.18
CA PHE A 68 -42.79 12.78 6.94
C PHE A 68 -42.48 13.16 8.40
N PRO A 69 -43.04 12.42 9.37
CA PRO A 69 -42.54 12.46 10.73
C PRO A 69 -41.18 11.78 10.82
N ALA A 70 -40.41 12.06 11.87
CA ALA A 70 -39.05 11.57 12.12
C ALA A 70 -38.90 10.08 11.83
N ARG A 71 -39.76 9.25 12.40
CA ARG A 71 -39.71 7.79 12.23
C ARG A 71 -39.91 7.33 10.79
N ALA A 72 -40.85 7.93 10.07
CA ALA A 72 -41.11 7.57 8.67
C ALA A 72 -39.91 7.96 7.79
N LEU A 73 -39.29 9.11 8.05
CA LEU A 73 -38.11 9.58 7.34
C LEU A 73 -36.94 8.63 7.53
N ALA A 74 -36.57 8.32 8.78
CA ALA A 74 -35.45 7.44 9.11
C ALA A 74 -35.62 6.01 8.53
N ILE A 75 -36.84 5.46 8.62
CA ILE A 75 -37.15 4.12 8.09
C ILE A 75 -37.08 4.12 6.56
N SER A 76 -37.59 5.14 5.88
CA SER A 76 -37.52 5.25 4.42
C SER A 76 -36.09 5.37 3.93
N ALA A 77 -35.31 6.25 4.54
CA ALA A 77 -33.88 6.40 4.24
C ALA A 77 -33.12 5.09 4.40
N HIS A 78 -33.31 4.41 5.54
CA HIS A 78 -32.67 3.12 5.80
C HIS A 78 -33.07 2.03 4.79
N GLY A 79 -34.37 1.98 4.41
CA GLY A 79 -34.88 1.03 3.42
C GLY A 79 -34.28 1.28 2.04
N MET A 80 -34.28 2.52 1.57
CA MET A 80 -33.68 2.93 0.28
C MET A 80 -32.18 2.62 0.25
N ALA A 81 -31.40 3.02 1.26
CA ALA A 81 -29.98 2.73 1.36
C ALA A 81 -29.68 1.21 1.35
N SER A 82 -30.53 0.43 2.02
CA SER A 82 -30.41 -1.04 2.01
C SER A 82 -30.60 -1.64 0.62
N ILE A 83 -31.46 -1.08 -0.21
CA ILE A 83 -31.67 -1.52 -1.60
C ILE A 83 -30.48 -1.06 -2.46
N GLU A 84 -30.09 0.20 -2.39
CA GLU A 84 -28.98 0.77 -3.15
C GLU A 84 -27.64 0.03 -2.91
N SER A 85 -27.38 -0.33 -1.66
CA SER A 85 -26.15 -1.05 -1.29
C SER A 85 -26.07 -2.49 -1.84
N ARG A 86 -27.18 -3.06 -2.28
CA ARG A 86 -27.28 -4.47 -2.70
C ARG A 86 -27.71 -4.65 -4.15
N THR A 87 -28.17 -3.60 -4.79
CA THR A 87 -28.62 -3.60 -6.18
C THR A 87 -27.93 -2.48 -6.96
N ARG A 88 -28.19 -2.40 -8.28
CA ARG A 88 -27.73 -1.27 -9.11
C ARG A 88 -28.69 -0.07 -9.07
N TRP A 89 -29.86 -0.25 -8.47
CA TRP A 89 -30.86 0.81 -8.37
C TRP A 89 -30.37 1.97 -7.51
N ARG A 90 -30.79 3.19 -7.86
CA ARG A 90 -30.48 4.42 -7.13
C ARG A 90 -31.73 5.30 -6.98
N ALA A 91 -32.02 5.74 -5.77
CA ALA A 91 -33.13 6.67 -5.51
C ALA A 91 -32.93 8.03 -6.21
N GLY A 92 -31.68 8.43 -6.38
CA GLY A 92 -31.31 9.70 -7.02
C GLY A 92 -31.14 10.86 -6.04
N ASN A 93 -30.39 11.87 -6.49
CA ASN A 93 -29.99 13.00 -5.64
C ASN A 93 -31.20 13.86 -5.20
N ASP A 94 -32.27 13.89 -5.98
CA ASP A 94 -33.51 14.62 -5.69
C ASP A 94 -34.21 14.11 -4.42
N VAL A 95 -34.36 12.78 -4.32
CA VAL A 95 -34.98 12.15 -3.15
C VAL A 95 -34.09 12.31 -1.92
N TRP A 96 -32.78 12.02 -2.06
CA TRP A 96 -31.87 12.14 -0.93
C TRP A 96 -31.73 13.58 -0.41
N ARG A 97 -31.79 14.58 -1.29
CA ARG A 97 -31.84 15.99 -0.91
C ARG A 97 -33.10 16.33 -0.13
N ALA A 98 -34.25 15.91 -0.63
CA ALA A 98 -35.53 16.17 0.06
C ALA A 98 -35.57 15.49 1.44
N VAL A 99 -35.05 14.25 1.54
CA VAL A 99 -34.90 13.51 2.81
C VAL A 99 -33.97 14.27 3.77
N ALA A 100 -32.86 14.80 3.26
CA ALA A 100 -31.91 15.54 4.10
C ALA A 100 -32.50 16.87 4.60
N GLU A 101 -33.13 17.66 3.74
CA GLU A 101 -33.78 18.91 4.10
C GLU A 101 -34.84 18.65 5.19
N ARG A 102 -35.72 17.69 4.97
CA ARG A 102 -36.72 17.31 5.97
C ARG A 102 -36.07 16.78 7.26
N GLY A 103 -34.96 16.03 7.15
CA GLY A 103 -34.21 15.55 8.29
C GLY A 103 -33.73 16.64 9.22
N VAL A 104 -33.21 17.75 8.67
CA VAL A 104 -32.81 18.93 9.44
C VAL A 104 -33.98 19.52 10.21
N ASP A 105 -35.18 19.63 9.58
CA ASP A 105 -36.36 20.19 10.23
C ASP A 105 -36.84 19.37 11.43
N VAL A 106 -36.68 18.03 11.36
CA VAL A 106 -37.25 17.11 12.35
C VAL A 106 -36.21 16.43 13.24
N VAL A 107 -34.91 16.78 13.13
CA VAL A 107 -33.82 16.13 13.84
C VAL A 107 -34.05 16.03 15.35
N ARG A 108 -34.58 17.06 15.97
CA ARG A 108 -34.92 17.10 17.41
C ARG A 108 -36.01 16.12 17.81
N CYS A 109 -36.80 15.65 16.84
CA CYS A 109 -37.84 14.66 17.06
C CYS A 109 -37.38 13.22 16.86
N PHE A 110 -36.14 13.02 16.35
CA PHE A 110 -35.57 11.70 16.22
C PHE A 110 -35.28 11.11 17.60
N ASN A 111 -35.59 9.81 17.78
CA ASN A 111 -34.98 9.05 18.85
C ASN A 111 -33.56 8.60 18.44
N GLU A 112 -32.83 7.98 19.37
CA GLU A 112 -31.45 7.54 19.17
C GLU A 112 -31.29 6.53 18.01
N GLN A 113 -32.25 5.63 17.83
CA GLN A 113 -32.26 4.68 16.71
C GLN A 113 -32.51 5.36 15.37
N GLU A 114 -33.37 6.38 15.35
CA GLU A 114 -33.70 7.16 14.15
C GLU A 114 -32.49 8.04 13.72
N LEU A 115 -31.78 8.63 14.68
CA LEU A 115 -30.53 9.34 14.44
C LEU A 115 -29.48 8.41 13.82
N SER A 116 -29.22 7.27 14.46
CA SER A 116 -28.25 6.27 13.98
C SER A 116 -28.62 5.73 12.59
N ASN A 117 -29.89 5.35 12.38
CA ASN A 117 -30.35 4.81 11.11
C ASN A 117 -30.27 5.84 9.96
N THR A 118 -30.54 7.12 10.25
CA THR A 118 -30.45 8.19 9.25
C THR A 118 -29.01 8.43 8.87
N ALA A 119 -28.10 8.58 9.82
CA ALA A 119 -26.66 8.71 9.56
C ALA A 119 -26.13 7.52 8.75
N TRP A 120 -26.48 6.30 9.16
CA TRP A 120 -26.09 5.07 8.45
C TRP A 120 -26.61 5.04 7.01
N ALA A 121 -27.84 5.49 6.80
CA ALA A 121 -28.46 5.48 5.47
C ALA A 121 -27.71 6.38 4.49
N PHE A 122 -27.37 7.59 4.89
CA PHE A 122 -26.63 8.53 4.06
C PHE A 122 -25.20 8.04 3.78
N ALA A 123 -24.49 7.55 4.79
CA ALA A 123 -23.15 6.98 4.64
C ALA A 123 -23.14 5.79 3.68
N THR A 124 -24.15 4.90 3.78
CA THR A 124 -24.25 3.69 2.94
C THR A 124 -24.62 4.00 1.50
N ALA A 125 -25.52 4.95 1.26
CA ALA A 125 -25.99 5.31 -0.07
C ALA A 125 -24.94 6.09 -0.88
N LYS A 126 -23.91 6.63 -0.23
CA LYS A 126 -22.83 7.43 -0.86
C LYS A 126 -23.34 8.59 -1.72
N HIS A 127 -24.49 9.13 -1.39
CA HIS A 127 -24.98 10.37 -2.00
C HIS A 127 -24.35 11.59 -1.31
N PRO A 128 -24.18 12.71 -2.04
CA PRO A 128 -23.74 13.95 -1.43
C PRO A 128 -24.67 14.32 -0.27
N THR A 129 -24.20 14.15 0.96
CA THR A 129 -24.98 14.47 2.16
C THR A 129 -24.77 15.94 2.48
N PRO A 130 -25.84 16.74 2.62
CA PRO A 130 -25.69 18.10 3.10
C PRO A 130 -25.05 18.08 4.49
N ALA A 131 -23.95 18.82 4.66
CA ALA A 131 -23.24 18.92 5.93
C ALA A 131 -24.20 19.30 7.08
N ALA A 132 -25.16 20.17 6.81
CA ALA A 132 -26.16 20.61 7.77
C ALA A 132 -26.97 19.47 8.43
N LEU A 133 -27.27 18.39 7.71
CA LEU A 133 -27.95 17.23 8.30
C LEU A 133 -27.03 16.47 9.24
N LEU A 134 -25.78 16.20 8.82
CA LEU A 134 -24.81 15.48 9.67
C LEU A 134 -24.44 16.33 10.89
N ASP A 135 -24.25 17.65 10.74
CA ASP A 135 -24.02 18.57 11.86
C ASP A 135 -25.18 18.52 12.88
N ALA A 136 -26.42 18.55 12.37
CA ALA A 136 -27.61 18.50 13.22
C ALA A 136 -27.74 17.15 13.95
N ILE A 137 -27.49 16.03 13.25
CA ILE A 137 -27.46 14.69 13.85
C ILE A 137 -26.33 14.60 14.90
N ALA A 138 -25.12 15.11 14.59
CA ALA A 138 -24.00 15.07 15.51
C ALA A 138 -24.29 15.83 16.80
N ALA A 139 -24.85 17.04 16.70
CA ALA A 139 -25.19 17.85 17.86
C ALA A 139 -26.25 17.19 18.75
N GLU A 140 -27.30 16.63 18.15
CA GLU A 140 -28.37 15.96 18.87
C GLU A 140 -27.90 14.65 19.50
N ALA A 141 -27.14 13.84 18.76
CA ALA A 141 -26.61 12.56 19.24
C ALA A 141 -25.59 12.74 20.37
N ALA A 142 -24.68 13.72 20.26
CA ALA A 142 -23.68 13.99 21.30
C ALA A 142 -24.31 14.29 22.67
N GLY A 143 -25.45 15.02 22.68
CA GLY A 143 -26.20 15.31 23.93
C GLY A 143 -26.93 14.12 24.53
N ARG A 144 -27.06 13.01 23.80
CA ARG A 144 -27.93 11.88 24.15
C ARG A 144 -27.26 10.51 24.01
N VAL A 145 -25.93 10.44 23.98
CA VAL A 145 -25.19 9.18 23.77
C VAL A 145 -25.56 8.07 24.75
N ARG A 146 -25.98 8.41 25.96
CA ARG A 146 -26.40 7.46 27.00
C ARG A 146 -27.68 6.71 26.66
N ASP A 147 -28.51 7.27 25.79
CA ASP A 147 -29.78 6.66 25.38
C ASP A 147 -29.56 5.66 24.23
N PHE A 148 -28.37 5.71 23.58
CA PHE A 148 -28.07 4.82 22.47
C PHE A 148 -27.77 3.41 22.95
N SER A 149 -28.22 2.41 22.18
CA SER A 149 -27.71 1.05 22.30
C SER A 149 -26.27 0.96 21.77
N GLU A 150 -25.56 -0.12 22.11
CA GLU A 150 -24.21 -0.42 21.62
C GLU A 150 -24.16 -0.41 20.09
N GLN A 151 -25.16 -1.02 19.46
CA GLN A 151 -25.33 -0.99 17.99
C GLN A 151 -25.53 0.44 17.48
N GLY A 152 -26.31 1.24 18.20
CA GLY A 152 -26.55 2.65 17.85
C GLY A 152 -25.26 3.46 17.89
N LEU A 153 -24.46 3.31 18.95
CA LEU A 153 -23.15 3.98 19.10
C LEU A 153 -22.18 3.56 17.98
N ALA A 154 -22.00 2.25 17.77
CA ALA A 154 -21.11 1.71 16.76
C ALA A 154 -21.52 2.13 15.34
N ASN A 155 -22.81 2.07 15.01
CA ASN A 155 -23.32 2.48 13.69
C ASN A 155 -23.19 3.98 13.45
N THR A 156 -23.39 4.80 14.49
CA THR A 156 -23.25 6.26 14.39
C THR A 156 -21.78 6.62 14.14
N ALA A 157 -20.84 6.10 14.92
CA ALA A 157 -19.42 6.30 14.71
C ALA A 157 -19.00 5.84 13.30
N TRP A 158 -19.43 4.65 12.88
CA TRP A 158 -19.15 4.10 11.55
C TRP A 158 -19.70 5.00 10.43
N ALA A 159 -20.92 5.52 10.60
CA ALA A 159 -21.56 6.36 9.59
C ALA A 159 -20.80 7.67 9.38
N PHE A 160 -20.40 8.35 10.45
CA PHE A 160 -19.63 9.60 10.37
C PHE A 160 -18.23 9.36 9.80
N ALA A 161 -17.57 8.27 10.18
CA ALA A 161 -16.28 7.88 9.61
C ALA A 161 -16.38 7.59 8.09
N THR A 162 -17.43 6.87 7.67
CA THR A 162 -17.66 6.53 6.25
C THR A 162 -18.05 7.76 5.41
N ALA A 163 -18.78 8.70 6.01
CA ALA A 163 -19.14 9.96 5.36
C ALA A 163 -17.99 10.99 5.35
N GLU A 164 -16.85 10.68 5.95
CA GLU A 164 -15.69 11.58 6.13
C GLU A 164 -16.11 12.94 6.76
N HIS A 165 -17.12 12.90 7.63
CA HIS A 165 -17.67 14.10 8.27
C HIS A 165 -17.08 14.31 9.67
N ALA A 166 -16.40 15.43 9.87
CA ALA A 166 -15.77 15.76 11.15
C ALA A 166 -16.83 16.11 12.22
N ALA A 167 -16.86 15.32 13.30
CA ALA A 167 -17.76 15.53 14.43
C ALA A 167 -17.05 15.24 15.78
N PRO A 168 -16.01 16.01 16.16
CA PRO A 168 -15.14 15.66 17.30
C PRO A 168 -15.92 15.54 18.61
N ALA A 169 -16.85 16.44 18.91
CA ALA A 169 -17.65 16.38 20.13
C ALA A 169 -18.54 15.11 20.21
N LEU A 170 -19.05 14.64 19.07
CA LEU A 170 -19.80 13.38 19.00
C LEU A 170 -18.86 12.18 19.25
N PHE A 171 -17.70 12.16 18.63
CA PHE A 171 -16.71 11.09 18.85
C PHE A 171 -16.22 11.05 20.29
N ASP A 172 -15.93 12.19 20.93
CA ASP A 172 -15.57 12.26 22.36
C ASP A 172 -16.69 11.68 23.23
N ALA A 173 -17.93 12.05 22.97
CA ALA A 173 -19.08 11.55 23.73
C ALA A 173 -19.29 10.03 23.54
N ILE A 174 -19.20 9.54 22.29
CA ILE A 174 -19.29 8.10 22.00
C ILE A 174 -18.14 7.34 22.67
N ALA A 175 -16.90 7.87 22.64
CA ALA A 175 -15.74 7.23 23.24
C ALA A 175 -15.93 7.01 24.73
N ALA A 176 -16.38 8.06 25.45
CA ALA A 176 -16.60 7.99 26.88
C ALA A 176 -17.70 6.99 27.26
N GLU A 177 -18.83 7.00 26.53
CA GLU A 177 -19.95 6.09 26.79
C GLU A 177 -19.60 4.63 26.43
N ALA A 178 -19.01 4.39 25.24
CA ALA A 178 -18.63 3.07 24.78
C ALA A 178 -17.56 2.42 25.66
N ALA A 179 -16.58 3.21 26.15
CA ALA A 179 -15.57 2.70 27.07
C ALA A 179 -16.18 2.16 28.38
N GLY A 180 -17.21 2.86 28.91
CA GLY A 180 -17.92 2.43 30.12
C GLY A 180 -18.76 1.16 29.94
N ARG A 181 -19.14 0.85 28.70
CA ARG A 181 -20.08 -0.24 28.35
C ARG A 181 -19.48 -1.27 27.39
N VAL A 182 -18.15 -1.31 27.21
CA VAL A 182 -17.46 -2.14 26.20
C VAL A 182 -17.86 -3.61 26.24
N ARG A 183 -18.20 -4.17 27.41
CA ARG A 183 -18.61 -5.57 27.61
C ARG A 183 -19.98 -5.90 27.01
N GLU A 184 -20.81 -4.90 26.79
CA GLU A 184 -22.15 -5.04 26.22
C GLU A 184 -22.09 -5.12 24.68
N PHE A 185 -21.00 -4.63 24.08
CA PHE A 185 -20.78 -4.65 22.64
C PHE A 185 -20.53 -6.08 22.13
N ASN A 186 -21.16 -6.45 21.03
CA ASN A 186 -20.83 -7.68 20.33
C ASN A 186 -19.56 -7.50 19.47
N SER A 187 -19.05 -8.58 18.88
CA SER A 187 -17.81 -8.59 18.11
C SER A 187 -17.84 -7.64 16.90
N GLN A 188 -18.97 -7.50 16.23
CA GLN A 188 -19.13 -6.58 15.09
C GLN A 188 -19.14 -5.12 15.56
N GLU A 189 -19.81 -4.83 16.67
CA GLU A 189 -19.87 -3.49 17.25
C GLU A 189 -18.50 -3.02 17.73
N LEU A 190 -17.74 -3.89 18.41
CA LEU A 190 -16.35 -3.63 18.80
C LEU A 190 -15.48 -3.31 17.58
N SER A 191 -15.56 -4.16 16.54
CA SER A 191 -14.82 -3.99 15.30
C SER A 191 -15.17 -2.70 14.57
N ASN A 192 -16.46 -2.39 14.42
CA ASN A 192 -16.94 -1.19 13.74
C ASN A 192 -16.54 0.08 14.49
N THR A 193 -16.59 0.05 15.84
CA THR A 193 -16.17 1.18 16.66
C THR A 193 -14.67 1.43 16.50
N ALA A 194 -13.83 0.42 16.67
CA ALA A 194 -12.39 0.56 16.47
C ALA A 194 -12.06 1.07 15.06
N TRP A 195 -12.73 0.53 14.04
CA TRP A 195 -12.56 0.95 12.65
C TRP A 195 -12.91 2.43 12.44
N ALA A 196 -14.00 2.90 13.03
CA ALA A 196 -14.45 4.28 12.89
C ALA A 196 -13.43 5.27 13.46
N TYR A 197 -12.88 5.00 14.66
CA TYR A 197 -11.86 5.84 15.28
C TYR A 197 -10.53 5.82 14.51
N ALA A 198 -10.13 4.66 14.00
CA ALA A 198 -8.95 4.55 13.16
C ALA A 198 -9.09 5.32 11.83
N THR A 199 -10.26 5.23 11.20
CA THR A 199 -10.53 5.89 9.90
C THR A 199 -10.57 7.41 10.04
N THR A 200 -11.18 7.94 11.09
CA THR A 200 -11.24 9.39 11.32
C THR A 200 -9.95 9.98 11.90
N GLY A 201 -9.05 9.12 12.38
CA GLY A 201 -7.86 9.56 13.12
C GLY A 201 -8.20 10.23 14.46
N HIS A 202 -9.42 10.03 14.97
CA HIS A 202 -9.83 10.62 16.24
C HIS A 202 -9.16 9.89 17.40
N TRP A 203 -8.36 10.61 18.19
CA TRP A 203 -7.53 10.04 19.25
C TRP A 203 -8.38 9.68 20.49
N ALA A 204 -8.57 8.40 20.76
CA ALA A 204 -9.32 7.87 21.91
C ALA A 204 -8.62 6.63 22.51
N PRO A 205 -7.45 6.81 23.13
CA PRO A 205 -6.62 5.69 23.60
C PRO A 205 -7.33 4.84 24.66
N GLU A 206 -8.07 5.44 25.58
CA GLU A 206 -8.79 4.73 26.63
C GLU A 206 -9.87 3.80 26.05
N LEU A 207 -10.57 4.24 25.02
CA LEU A 207 -11.54 3.41 24.32
C LEU A 207 -10.85 2.24 23.60
N LEU A 208 -9.75 2.51 22.88
CA LEU A 208 -9.01 1.47 22.17
C LEU A 208 -8.40 0.45 23.14
N ASP A 209 -7.89 0.88 24.30
CA ASP A 209 -7.38 -0.02 25.34
C ASP A 209 -8.43 -1.01 25.84
N VAL A 210 -9.64 -0.52 26.16
CA VAL A 210 -10.71 -1.42 26.65
C VAL A 210 -11.27 -2.31 25.53
N ILE A 211 -11.35 -1.80 24.29
CA ILE A 211 -11.71 -2.64 23.13
C ILE A 211 -10.65 -3.73 22.91
N ALA A 212 -9.35 -3.42 23.03
CA ALA A 212 -8.29 -4.40 22.87
C ALA A 212 -8.41 -5.56 23.85
N VAL A 213 -8.63 -5.23 25.12
CA VAL A 213 -8.79 -6.25 26.18
C VAL A 213 -10.04 -7.11 25.97
N GLU A 214 -11.18 -6.49 25.71
CA GLU A 214 -12.46 -7.20 25.51
C GLU A 214 -12.42 -8.06 24.24
N ALA A 215 -11.94 -7.52 23.12
CA ALA A 215 -11.83 -8.24 21.86
C ALA A 215 -10.86 -9.43 21.96
N ALA A 216 -9.71 -9.27 22.63
CA ALA A 216 -8.77 -10.37 22.83
C ALA A 216 -9.39 -11.54 23.63
N GLY A 217 -10.17 -11.21 24.68
CA GLY A 217 -10.87 -12.20 25.49
C GLY A 217 -11.97 -12.98 24.74
N ARG A 218 -12.55 -12.36 23.71
CA ARG A 218 -13.71 -12.88 22.96
C ARG A 218 -13.41 -13.10 21.47
N VAL A 219 -12.14 -13.18 21.07
CA VAL A 219 -11.71 -13.25 19.67
C VAL A 219 -12.36 -14.39 18.87
N ARG A 220 -12.76 -15.48 19.53
CA ARG A 220 -13.45 -16.63 18.91
C ARG A 220 -14.85 -16.31 18.39
N GLU A 221 -15.48 -15.26 18.91
CA GLU A 221 -16.81 -14.81 18.49
C GLU A 221 -16.76 -13.96 17.22
N PHE A 222 -15.56 -13.52 16.83
CA PHE A 222 -15.37 -12.66 15.69
C PHE A 222 -15.47 -13.43 14.37
N THR A 223 -16.17 -12.84 13.41
CA THR A 223 -16.13 -13.30 12.01
C THR A 223 -14.76 -12.99 11.41
N PRO A 224 -14.34 -13.66 10.33
CA PRO A 224 -13.12 -13.31 9.61
C PRO A 224 -13.03 -11.81 9.23
N GLN A 225 -14.13 -11.22 8.80
CA GLN A 225 -14.21 -9.79 8.51
C GLN A 225 -14.00 -8.92 9.76
N ALA A 226 -14.61 -9.28 10.88
CA ALA A 226 -14.43 -8.54 12.13
C ALA A 226 -12.98 -8.64 12.64
N LEU A 227 -12.35 -9.82 12.53
CA LEU A 227 -10.92 -10.02 12.86
C LEU A 227 -10.03 -9.11 12.03
N SER A 228 -10.19 -9.13 10.70
CA SER A 228 -9.38 -8.33 9.79
C SER A 228 -9.58 -6.82 10.00
N ASN A 229 -10.83 -6.37 10.15
CA ASN A 229 -11.14 -4.96 10.40
C ASN A 229 -10.58 -4.47 11.74
N THR A 230 -10.65 -5.32 12.79
CA THR A 230 -10.07 -4.98 14.10
C THR A 230 -8.55 -4.86 14.02
N ALA A 231 -7.87 -5.83 13.39
CA ALA A 231 -6.43 -5.76 13.18
C ALA A 231 -6.03 -4.50 12.41
N TRP A 232 -6.77 -4.20 11.33
CA TRP A 232 -6.56 -3.00 10.52
C TRP A 232 -6.73 -1.71 11.34
N ALA A 233 -7.75 -1.64 12.18
CA ALA A 233 -8.04 -0.48 13.00
C ALA A 233 -6.87 -0.16 13.95
N PHE A 234 -6.36 -1.17 14.66
CA PHE A 234 -5.24 -0.99 15.60
C PHE A 234 -3.92 -0.65 14.88
N ALA A 235 -3.67 -1.28 13.73
CA ALA A 235 -2.50 -0.96 12.91
C ALA A 235 -2.55 0.49 12.37
N THR A 236 -3.71 0.92 11.85
CA THR A 236 -3.92 2.27 11.31
C THR A 236 -3.87 3.34 12.39
N ALA A 237 -4.51 3.10 13.53
CA ALA A 237 -4.45 3.99 14.69
C ALA A 237 -3.05 4.04 15.33
N ARG A 238 -2.12 3.17 14.92
CA ARG A 238 -0.79 2.98 15.55
C ARG A 238 -0.90 2.72 17.06
N HIS A 239 -1.99 2.06 17.47
CA HIS A 239 -2.25 1.74 18.86
C HIS A 239 -1.70 0.36 19.22
N THR A 240 -0.81 0.31 20.22
CA THR A 240 -0.11 -0.91 20.59
C THR A 240 -1.03 -1.88 21.34
N ALA A 241 -1.35 -3.01 20.74
CA ALA A 241 -2.21 -4.04 21.34
C ALA A 241 -1.70 -5.46 21.02
N PRO A 242 -0.50 -5.86 21.49
CA PRO A 242 0.14 -7.12 21.08
C PRO A 242 -0.72 -8.33 21.43
N ALA A 243 -1.31 -8.40 22.62
CA ALA A 243 -2.15 -9.52 23.02
C ALA A 243 -3.39 -9.72 22.12
N LEU A 244 -4.01 -8.62 21.66
CA LEU A 244 -5.11 -8.67 20.70
C LEU A 244 -4.63 -9.16 19.33
N LEU A 245 -3.53 -8.62 18.82
CA LEU A 245 -2.99 -9.01 17.51
C LEU A 245 -2.53 -10.48 17.51
N ASP A 246 -1.94 -10.97 18.59
CA ASP A 246 -1.57 -12.39 18.76
C ASP A 246 -2.81 -13.29 18.81
N ALA A 247 -3.88 -12.85 19.49
CA ALA A 247 -5.14 -13.58 19.55
C ALA A 247 -5.81 -13.63 18.17
N ILE A 248 -5.83 -12.51 17.43
CA ILE A 248 -6.33 -12.45 16.05
C ILE A 248 -5.50 -13.37 15.13
N ALA A 249 -4.17 -13.32 15.23
CA ALA A 249 -3.28 -14.16 14.45
C ALA A 249 -3.55 -15.66 14.69
N THR A 250 -3.76 -16.05 15.94
CA THR A 250 -4.09 -17.43 16.31
C THR A 250 -5.42 -17.89 15.70
N GLN A 251 -6.45 -17.04 15.73
CA GLN A 251 -7.75 -17.37 15.13
C GLN A 251 -7.68 -17.40 13.60
N ALA A 252 -6.98 -16.46 12.99
CA ALA A 252 -6.79 -16.40 11.53
C ALA A 252 -6.06 -17.66 11.02
N PHE A 253 -5.02 -18.12 11.74
CA PHE A 253 -4.28 -19.35 11.39
C PHE A 253 -5.20 -20.58 11.30
N GLY A 254 -6.10 -20.76 12.27
CA GLY A 254 -7.02 -21.90 12.30
C GLY A 254 -8.19 -21.82 11.31
N ARG A 255 -8.46 -20.62 10.76
CA ARG A 255 -9.68 -20.34 9.98
C ARG A 255 -9.40 -19.66 8.63
N VAL A 256 -8.15 -19.71 8.13
CA VAL A 256 -7.70 -18.96 6.93
C VAL A 256 -8.62 -19.17 5.72
N ARG A 257 -9.15 -20.37 5.52
CA ARG A 257 -10.08 -20.71 4.41
C ARG A 257 -11.44 -20.04 4.48
N GLU A 258 -11.84 -19.56 5.66
CA GLU A 258 -13.10 -18.81 5.84
C GLU A 258 -12.93 -17.33 5.45
N PHE A 259 -11.70 -16.85 5.30
CA PHE A 259 -11.41 -15.47 4.96
C PHE A 259 -11.70 -15.20 3.50
N THR A 260 -12.33 -14.06 3.22
CA THR A 260 -12.43 -13.53 1.86
C THR A 260 -11.06 -13.02 1.40
N PRO A 261 -10.82 -12.84 0.07
CA PRO A 261 -9.61 -12.17 -0.42
C PRO A 261 -9.32 -10.85 0.29
N GLN A 262 -10.36 -10.04 0.49
CA GLN A 262 -10.26 -8.78 1.23
C GLN A 262 -9.77 -9.00 2.67
N ALA A 263 -10.35 -9.95 3.38
CA ALA A 263 -9.98 -10.21 4.78
C ALA A 263 -8.54 -10.75 4.88
N LEU A 264 -8.10 -11.61 3.94
CA LEU A 264 -6.71 -12.09 3.86
C LEU A 264 -5.73 -10.93 3.65
N SER A 265 -6.00 -10.10 2.64
CA SER A 265 -5.18 -8.92 2.31
C SER A 265 -5.07 -7.93 3.46
N ILE A 266 -6.20 -7.59 4.09
CA ILE A 266 -6.26 -6.67 5.23
C ILE A 266 -5.51 -7.25 6.43
N THR A 267 -5.66 -8.55 6.74
CA THR A 267 -4.98 -9.20 7.86
C THR A 267 -3.46 -9.18 7.66
N ALA A 268 -2.99 -9.57 6.48
CA ALA A 268 -1.57 -9.53 6.15
C ALA A 268 -1.01 -8.10 6.28
N TRP A 269 -1.73 -7.12 5.73
CA TRP A 269 -1.34 -5.70 5.79
C TRP A 269 -1.27 -5.18 7.23
N ALA A 270 -2.28 -5.48 8.04
CA ALA A 270 -2.36 -5.02 9.42
C ALA A 270 -1.20 -5.57 10.27
N LEU A 271 -0.91 -6.86 10.14
CA LEU A 271 0.18 -7.50 10.88
C LEU A 271 1.56 -6.95 10.45
N ALA A 272 1.77 -6.75 9.16
CA ALA A 272 3.00 -6.14 8.64
C ALA A 272 3.18 -4.69 9.14
N THR A 273 2.11 -3.90 9.13
CA THR A 273 2.12 -2.48 9.54
C THR A 273 2.32 -2.31 11.04
N ALA A 274 1.69 -3.14 11.86
CA ALA A 274 1.76 -3.06 13.32
C ALA A 274 3.15 -3.40 13.87
N LYS A 275 4.08 -3.92 13.03
CA LYS A 275 5.42 -4.37 13.44
C LYS A 275 5.39 -5.33 14.64
N ASN A 276 4.27 -6.03 14.80
CA ASN A 276 4.15 -7.09 15.77
C ASN A 276 4.87 -8.33 15.23
N PRO A 277 5.62 -9.09 16.05
CA PRO A 277 6.24 -10.34 15.59
C PRO A 277 5.16 -11.29 15.07
N THR A 278 4.85 -11.22 13.78
CA THR A 278 3.85 -12.09 13.18
C THR A 278 4.42 -13.50 13.09
N PRO A 279 3.72 -14.52 13.58
CA PRO A 279 4.16 -15.89 13.42
C PRO A 279 4.36 -16.20 11.93
N ALA A 280 5.57 -16.58 11.52
CA ALA A 280 5.88 -16.93 10.13
C ALA A 280 4.88 -17.95 9.56
N ALA A 281 4.46 -18.93 10.38
CA ALA A 281 3.47 -19.93 10.02
C ALA A 281 2.10 -19.32 9.61
N LEU A 282 1.68 -18.19 10.17
CA LEU A 282 0.46 -17.52 9.74
C LEU A 282 0.63 -16.91 8.35
N LEU A 283 1.76 -16.24 8.11
CA LEU A 283 2.07 -15.70 6.78
C LEU A 283 2.17 -16.82 5.74
N ASP A 284 2.77 -17.98 6.09
CA ASP A 284 2.83 -19.15 5.20
C ASP A 284 1.43 -19.63 4.77
N VAL A 285 0.48 -19.76 5.71
CA VAL A 285 -0.88 -20.22 5.37
C VAL A 285 -1.69 -19.14 4.62
N ILE A 286 -1.50 -17.87 4.94
CA ILE A 286 -2.11 -16.76 4.17
C ILE A 286 -1.54 -16.77 2.74
N ALA A 287 -0.22 -16.95 2.58
CA ALA A 287 0.41 -17.00 1.26
C ALA A 287 -0.12 -18.14 0.39
N ALA A 288 -0.25 -19.34 0.99
CA ALA A 288 -0.77 -20.51 0.29
C ALA A 288 -2.22 -20.31 -0.15
N GLU A 289 -3.10 -19.87 0.76
CA GLU A 289 -4.52 -19.63 0.47
C GLU A 289 -4.71 -18.50 -0.56
N ALA A 290 -3.95 -17.41 -0.44
CA ALA A 290 -4.01 -16.30 -1.39
C ALA A 290 -3.52 -16.70 -2.79
N ALA A 291 -2.45 -17.50 -2.88
CA ALA A 291 -1.93 -17.99 -4.15
C ALA A 291 -2.93 -18.92 -4.87
N GLU A 292 -3.62 -19.80 -4.13
CA GLU A 292 -4.66 -20.68 -4.70
C GLU A 292 -5.86 -19.88 -5.24
N ARG A 293 -6.20 -18.76 -4.60
CA ARG A 293 -7.39 -17.96 -4.90
C ARG A 293 -7.09 -16.62 -5.55
N VAL A 294 -5.90 -16.43 -6.09
CA VAL A 294 -5.40 -15.14 -6.62
C VAL A 294 -6.36 -14.47 -7.62
N ARG A 295 -7.10 -15.24 -8.42
CA ARG A 295 -8.08 -14.75 -9.41
C ARG A 295 -9.32 -14.11 -8.78
N GLU A 296 -9.60 -14.39 -7.52
CA GLU A 296 -10.72 -13.79 -6.79
C GLU A 296 -10.37 -12.39 -6.26
N PHE A 297 -9.07 -12.04 -6.23
CA PHE A 297 -8.58 -10.80 -5.68
C PHE A 297 -8.82 -9.62 -6.64
N THR A 298 -9.24 -8.50 -6.09
CA THR A 298 -9.24 -7.21 -6.77
C THR A 298 -7.82 -6.66 -6.92
N PRO A 299 -7.56 -5.70 -7.81
CA PRO A 299 -6.27 -5.02 -7.92
C PRO A 299 -5.75 -4.49 -6.58
N GLN A 300 -6.62 -3.88 -5.78
CA GLN A 300 -6.29 -3.38 -4.44
C GLN A 300 -5.83 -4.51 -3.50
N GLU A 301 -6.53 -5.64 -3.50
CA GLU A 301 -6.19 -6.77 -2.65
C GLU A 301 -4.88 -7.43 -3.09
N LEU A 302 -4.61 -7.53 -4.40
CA LEU A 302 -3.34 -8.03 -4.94
C LEU A 302 -2.17 -7.14 -4.50
N SER A 303 -2.30 -5.82 -4.73
CA SER A 303 -1.25 -4.85 -4.38
C SER A 303 -0.97 -4.79 -2.89
N ASN A 304 -2.02 -4.78 -2.05
CA ASN A 304 -1.89 -4.75 -0.60
C ASN A 304 -1.27 -6.05 -0.05
N THR A 305 -1.63 -7.20 -0.63
CA THR A 305 -1.06 -8.49 -0.24
C THR A 305 0.44 -8.53 -0.57
N ALA A 306 0.83 -8.18 -1.79
CA ALA A 306 2.24 -8.11 -2.17
C ALA A 306 3.03 -7.14 -1.27
N TRP A 307 2.46 -5.95 -1.00
CA TRP A 307 3.05 -4.95 -0.12
C TRP A 307 3.25 -5.47 1.30
N ALA A 308 2.27 -6.18 1.84
CA ALA A 308 2.33 -6.75 3.19
C ALA A 308 3.47 -7.74 3.35
N PHE A 309 3.61 -8.69 2.41
CA PHE A 309 4.67 -9.69 2.43
C PHE A 309 6.06 -9.08 2.22
N ALA A 310 6.18 -8.09 1.34
CA ALA A 310 7.43 -7.35 1.16
C ALA A 310 7.82 -6.57 2.42
N THR A 311 6.87 -5.91 3.07
CA THR A 311 7.09 -5.14 4.31
C THR A 311 7.42 -6.03 5.51
N ALA A 312 6.81 -7.21 5.58
CA ALA A 312 7.10 -8.21 6.60
C ALA A 312 8.44 -8.95 6.36
N GLU A 313 9.12 -8.69 5.26
CA GLU A 313 10.34 -9.40 4.82
C GLU A 313 10.14 -10.93 4.78
N HIS A 314 8.89 -11.36 4.51
CA HIS A 314 8.52 -12.77 4.49
C HIS A 314 8.60 -13.35 3.08
N ALA A 315 9.45 -14.37 2.90
CA ALA A 315 9.64 -15.02 1.62
C ALA A 315 8.41 -15.89 1.23
N ALA A 316 7.71 -15.49 0.18
CA ALA A 316 6.54 -16.20 -0.35
C ALA A 316 6.59 -16.31 -1.88
N PRO A 317 7.58 -17.00 -2.48
CA PRO A 317 7.81 -16.98 -3.92
C PRO A 317 6.60 -17.44 -4.73
N ALA A 318 5.90 -18.48 -4.32
CA ALA A 318 4.72 -18.97 -5.01
C ALA A 318 3.56 -17.96 -5.04
N LEU A 319 3.39 -17.19 -3.95
CA LEU A 319 2.41 -16.09 -3.89
C LEU A 319 2.81 -14.96 -4.85
N PHE A 320 4.06 -14.54 -4.83
CA PHE A 320 4.55 -13.49 -5.73
C PHE A 320 4.44 -13.93 -7.20
N ASP A 321 4.77 -15.18 -7.53
CA ASP A 321 4.57 -15.71 -8.89
C ASP A 321 3.10 -15.66 -9.32
N ALA A 322 2.17 -16.08 -8.44
CA ALA A 322 0.74 -16.04 -8.70
C ALA A 322 0.22 -14.61 -8.90
N ILE A 323 0.61 -13.69 -8.01
CA ILE A 323 0.25 -12.26 -8.12
C ILE A 323 0.82 -11.67 -9.41
N ALA A 324 2.08 -11.97 -9.77
CA ALA A 324 2.71 -11.44 -10.98
C ALA A 324 1.94 -11.86 -12.23
N ALA A 325 1.58 -13.15 -12.33
CA ALA A 325 0.84 -13.67 -13.46
C ALA A 325 -0.57 -13.05 -13.61
N GLU A 326 -1.30 -12.92 -12.50
CA GLU A 326 -2.65 -12.36 -12.49
C GLU A 326 -2.63 -10.84 -12.76
N ALA A 327 -1.76 -10.10 -12.06
CA ALA A 327 -1.66 -8.64 -12.19
C ALA A 327 -1.20 -8.20 -13.58
N ALA A 328 -0.24 -8.91 -14.20
CA ALA A 328 0.22 -8.59 -15.56
C ALA A 328 -0.92 -8.63 -16.59
N GLY A 329 -1.86 -9.57 -16.44
CA GLY A 329 -3.04 -9.68 -17.32
C GLY A 329 -4.09 -8.61 -17.08
N ARG A 330 -4.09 -7.96 -15.91
CA ARG A 330 -5.14 -7.04 -15.46
C ARG A 330 -4.62 -5.63 -15.12
N VAL A 331 -3.41 -5.28 -15.51
CA VAL A 331 -2.72 -4.03 -15.15
C VAL A 331 -3.56 -2.78 -15.43
N LYS A 332 -4.44 -2.79 -16.44
CA LYS A 332 -5.34 -1.68 -16.79
C LYS A 332 -6.45 -1.43 -15.77
N GLU A 333 -6.75 -2.41 -14.93
CA GLU A 333 -7.74 -2.31 -13.87
C GLU A 333 -7.17 -1.64 -12.61
N PHE A 334 -5.82 -1.58 -12.51
CA PHE A 334 -5.13 -0.99 -11.37
C PHE A 334 -5.17 0.53 -11.44
N ASN A 335 -5.40 1.18 -10.30
CA ASN A 335 -5.16 2.61 -10.15
C ASN A 335 -3.65 2.89 -9.95
N GLU A 336 -3.26 4.18 -9.92
CA GLU A 336 -1.87 4.62 -9.84
C GLU A 336 -1.18 4.14 -8.56
N GLN A 337 -1.91 4.17 -7.43
CA GLN A 337 -1.39 3.70 -6.14
C GLN A 337 -1.18 2.18 -6.14
N GLU A 338 -2.10 1.42 -6.73
CA GLU A 338 -2.01 -0.03 -6.83
C GLU A 338 -0.84 -0.46 -7.74
N LEU A 339 -0.63 0.25 -8.87
CA LEU A 339 0.54 0.05 -9.74
C LEU A 339 1.84 0.32 -8.98
N THR A 340 1.92 1.45 -8.29
CA THR A 340 3.07 1.85 -7.47
C THR A 340 3.38 0.84 -6.37
N ASN A 341 2.36 0.45 -5.58
CA ASN A 341 2.53 -0.48 -4.47
C ASN A 341 2.97 -1.86 -4.96
N THR A 342 2.43 -2.32 -6.09
CA THR A 342 2.82 -3.60 -6.70
C THR A 342 4.28 -3.57 -7.14
N ALA A 343 4.69 -2.56 -7.91
CA ALA A 343 6.08 -2.43 -8.35
C ALA A 343 7.04 -2.34 -7.15
N TRP A 344 6.68 -1.53 -6.14
CA TRP A 344 7.46 -1.37 -4.92
C TRP A 344 7.62 -2.69 -4.16
N ALA A 345 6.54 -3.45 -4.02
CA ALA A 345 6.54 -4.72 -3.30
C ALA A 345 7.46 -5.75 -3.95
N PHE A 346 7.38 -5.90 -5.27
CA PHE A 346 8.23 -6.82 -6.03
C PHE A 346 9.71 -6.41 -5.99
N ALA A 347 10.00 -5.12 -6.12
CA ALA A 347 11.36 -4.58 -6.00
C ALA A 347 11.94 -4.82 -4.60
N THR A 348 11.15 -4.56 -3.55
CA THR A 348 11.56 -4.72 -2.14
C THR A 348 11.76 -6.20 -1.78
N ALA A 349 10.87 -7.08 -2.23
CA ALA A 349 11.01 -8.52 -2.02
C ALA A 349 12.16 -9.15 -2.82
N GLY A 350 12.78 -8.42 -3.75
CA GLY A 350 13.81 -8.95 -4.64
C GLY A 350 13.30 -10.09 -5.52
N HIS A 351 11.99 -10.10 -5.81
CA HIS A 351 11.38 -11.21 -6.54
C HIS A 351 11.44 -11.00 -8.05
N ALA A 352 12.14 -11.91 -8.73
CA ALA A 352 12.33 -11.86 -10.19
C ALA A 352 11.07 -12.22 -10.99
N GLY A 353 9.98 -12.58 -10.35
CA GLY A 353 8.78 -13.24 -10.91
C GLY A 353 7.99 -12.47 -11.94
N GLY A 354 8.60 -11.46 -12.54
CA GLY A 354 7.84 -10.83 -13.56
C GLY A 354 8.52 -9.76 -14.41
N PRO A 355 9.47 -10.08 -15.27
CA PRO A 355 9.75 -9.16 -16.37
C PRO A 355 8.44 -8.72 -17.05
N ALA A 356 7.51 -9.66 -17.27
CA ALA A 356 6.21 -9.37 -17.87
C ALA A 356 5.33 -8.43 -17.02
N LEU A 357 5.36 -8.54 -15.69
CA LEU A 357 4.63 -7.63 -14.80
C LEU A 357 5.22 -6.23 -14.84
N PHE A 358 6.55 -6.10 -14.71
CA PHE A 358 7.22 -4.80 -14.79
C PHE A 358 7.04 -4.17 -16.17
N ASP A 359 7.13 -4.93 -17.27
CA ASP A 359 6.84 -4.44 -18.61
C ASP A 359 5.42 -3.89 -18.72
N ALA A 360 4.43 -4.65 -18.22
CA ALA A 360 3.03 -4.23 -18.24
C ALA A 360 2.78 -2.98 -17.39
N ILE A 361 3.36 -2.92 -16.18
CA ILE A 361 3.28 -1.72 -15.33
C ILE A 361 3.96 -0.53 -16.01
N ALA A 362 5.15 -0.72 -16.60
CA ALA A 362 5.87 0.37 -17.28
C ALA A 362 5.04 1.00 -18.40
N VAL A 363 4.41 0.19 -19.23
CA VAL A 363 3.54 0.66 -20.32
C VAL A 363 2.34 1.44 -19.77
N GLU A 364 1.63 0.88 -18.78
CA GLU A 364 0.43 1.52 -18.24
C GLU A 364 0.77 2.78 -17.43
N ALA A 365 1.82 2.75 -16.62
CA ALA A 365 2.27 3.90 -15.84
C ALA A 365 2.77 5.05 -16.74
N THR A 366 3.49 4.74 -17.83
CA THR A 366 3.91 5.77 -18.82
C THR A 366 2.68 6.43 -19.44
N ARG A 367 1.66 5.66 -19.80
CA ARG A 367 0.43 6.18 -20.40
C ARG A 367 -0.33 7.12 -19.46
N ARG A 368 -0.22 6.92 -18.16
CA ARG A 368 -0.97 7.61 -17.10
C ARG A 368 -0.08 8.41 -16.16
N VAL A 369 1.14 8.75 -16.58
CA VAL A 369 2.15 9.38 -15.69
C VAL A 369 1.64 10.66 -15.02
N GLY A 370 0.80 11.44 -15.71
CA GLY A 370 0.18 12.67 -15.18
C GLY A 370 -0.86 12.44 -14.08
N ASP A 371 -1.40 11.22 -13.95
CA ASP A 371 -2.40 10.88 -12.92
C ASP A 371 -1.75 10.52 -11.58
N PHE A 372 -0.44 10.22 -11.57
CA PHE A 372 0.29 9.88 -10.34
C PHE A 372 0.53 11.12 -9.48
N ASN A 373 0.39 10.97 -8.17
CA ASN A 373 0.89 11.98 -7.23
C ASN A 373 2.43 11.88 -7.09
N GLU A 374 3.05 12.85 -6.41
CA GLU A 374 4.51 12.97 -6.27
C GLU A 374 5.13 11.74 -5.60
N GLN A 375 4.44 11.17 -4.61
CA GLN A 375 4.86 9.94 -3.94
C GLN A 375 4.77 8.74 -4.89
N GLY A 376 3.70 8.64 -5.67
CA GLY A 376 3.52 7.60 -6.68
C GLY A 376 4.62 7.64 -7.75
N LEU A 377 4.92 8.83 -8.29
CA LEU A 377 6.00 9.02 -9.26
C LEU A 377 7.35 8.55 -8.70
N SER A 378 7.71 9.05 -7.51
CA SER A 378 9.02 8.76 -6.91
C SER A 378 9.17 7.30 -6.47
N ASN A 379 8.13 6.68 -5.92
CA ASN A 379 8.15 5.28 -5.50
C ASN A 379 8.17 4.33 -6.72
N THR A 380 7.45 4.67 -7.78
CA THR A 380 7.50 3.90 -9.04
C THR A 380 8.90 3.97 -9.64
N ALA A 381 9.49 5.17 -9.75
CA ALA A 381 10.85 5.33 -10.22
C ALA A 381 11.84 4.50 -9.40
N TRP A 382 11.75 4.60 -8.07
CA TRP A 382 12.60 3.84 -7.14
C TRP A 382 12.45 2.32 -7.33
N ALA A 383 11.22 1.84 -7.49
CA ALA A 383 10.94 0.41 -7.66
C ALA A 383 11.58 -0.16 -8.93
N PHE A 384 11.40 0.51 -10.06
CA PHE A 384 11.99 0.10 -11.33
C PHE A 384 13.51 0.16 -11.32
N ALA A 385 14.07 1.22 -10.73
CA ALA A 385 15.51 1.35 -10.56
C ALA A 385 16.06 0.24 -9.66
N THR A 386 15.41 -0.04 -8.51
CA THR A 386 15.82 -1.09 -7.57
C THR A 386 15.79 -2.47 -8.21
N ALA A 387 14.75 -2.78 -8.96
CA ALA A 387 14.61 -4.05 -9.68
C ALA A 387 15.64 -4.22 -10.82
N GLY A 388 16.34 -3.15 -11.22
CA GLY A 388 17.29 -3.20 -12.34
C GLY A 388 16.62 -3.48 -13.68
N HIS A 389 15.36 -3.05 -13.85
CA HIS A 389 14.55 -3.37 -15.02
C HIS A 389 14.89 -2.43 -16.20
N VAL A 390 15.61 -2.95 -17.19
CA VAL A 390 16.22 -2.17 -18.29
C VAL A 390 15.18 -1.52 -19.23
N ALA A 391 13.98 -2.11 -19.36
CA ALA A 391 12.92 -1.54 -20.22
C ALA A 391 12.25 -0.28 -19.61
N ALA A 392 12.66 0.14 -18.43
CA ALA A 392 12.06 1.26 -17.71
C ALA A 392 12.53 2.64 -18.15
N ASN A 393 13.51 2.77 -19.06
CA ASN A 393 14.05 4.09 -19.42
C ASN A 393 12.97 5.05 -19.91
N ALA A 394 12.06 4.62 -20.77
CA ALA A 394 10.96 5.45 -21.24
C ALA A 394 10.01 5.90 -20.12
N LEU A 395 9.72 5.02 -19.14
CA LEU A 395 8.94 5.36 -17.96
C LEU A 395 9.68 6.36 -17.08
N LEU A 396 10.96 6.15 -16.83
CA LEU A 396 11.77 7.04 -15.98
C LEU A 396 11.98 8.41 -16.61
N ASP A 397 12.15 8.48 -17.95
CA ASP A 397 12.17 9.74 -18.69
C ASP A 397 10.82 10.48 -18.59
N ALA A 398 9.70 9.75 -18.69
CA ALA A 398 8.36 10.32 -18.52
C ALA A 398 8.12 10.81 -17.08
N ILE A 399 8.57 10.04 -16.07
CA ILE A 399 8.49 10.45 -14.66
C ILE A 399 9.36 11.70 -14.42
N ALA A 400 10.57 11.76 -14.97
CA ALA A 400 11.45 12.91 -14.81
C ALA A 400 10.85 14.18 -15.47
N ALA A 401 10.22 14.04 -16.62
CA ALA A 401 9.54 15.13 -17.30
C ALA A 401 8.33 15.65 -16.50
N GLU A 402 7.50 14.75 -15.95
CA GLU A 402 6.36 15.11 -15.11
C GLU A 402 6.82 15.74 -13.78
N ALA A 403 7.85 15.16 -13.16
CA ALA A 403 8.43 15.65 -11.91
C ALA A 403 9.01 17.08 -12.06
N ALA A 404 9.54 17.43 -13.21
CA ALA A 404 10.07 18.77 -13.47
C ALA A 404 9.02 19.86 -13.28
N GLY A 405 7.77 19.62 -13.72
CA GLY A 405 6.67 20.56 -13.54
C GLY A 405 6.12 20.64 -12.11
N ARG A 406 6.47 19.69 -11.23
CA ARG A 406 5.88 19.48 -9.91
C ARG A 406 6.91 19.37 -8.78
N VAL A 407 8.16 19.66 -9.03
CA VAL A 407 9.26 19.49 -8.05
C VAL A 407 9.02 20.29 -6.76
N GLY A 408 8.25 21.37 -6.81
CA GLY A 408 7.84 22.17 -5.66
C GLY A 408 7.01 21.40 -4.61
N ASP A 409 6.31 20.35 -5.02
CA ASP A 409 5.43 19.54 -4.15
C ASP A 409 6.15 18.29 -3.60
N PHE A 410 7.37 18.02 -4.09
CA PHE A 410 8.12 16.83 -3.68
C PHE A 410 8.61 16.92 -2.23
N THR A 411 8.45 15.81 -1.52
CA THR A 411 9.05 15.59 -0.19
C THR A 411 10.55 15.27 -0.31
N PRO A 412 11.32 15.33 0.79
CA PRO A 412 12.73 14.91 0.80
C PRO A 412 12.92 13.51 0.19
N GLN A 413 12.11 12.55 0.60
CA GLN A 413 12.15 11.19 0.08
C GLN A 413 11.88 11.13 -1.42
N ALA A 414 10.87 11.88 -1.90
CA ALA A 414 10.52 11.89 -3.31
C ALA A 414 11.66 12.47 -4.18
N LEU A 415 12.30 13.55 -3.71
CA LEU A 415 13.47 14.14 -4.39
C LEU A 415 14.62 13.13 -4.49
N ALA A 416 14.98 12.50 -3.37
CA ALA A 416 16.10 11.56 -3.30
C ALA A 416 15.85 10.29 -4.13
N ASN A 417 14.64 9.70 -4.01
CA ASN A 417 14.25 8.51 -4.77
C ASN A 417 14.28 8.76 -6.29
N THR A 418 13.70 9.89 -6.74
CA THR A 418 13.66 10.22 -8.17
C THR A 418 15.06 10.49 -8.71
N ALA A 419 15.87 11.27 -7.99
CA ALA A 419 17.25 11.55 -8.38
C ALA A 419 18.07 10.26 -8.51
N TRP A 420 17.98 9.40 -7.51
CA TRP A 420 18.68 8.12 -7.51
C TRP A 420 18.21 7.18 -8.63
N ALA A 421 16.90 7.10 -8.85
CA ALA A 421 16.35 6.26 -9.91
C ALA A 421 16.81 6.69 -11.30
N CYS A 422 16.82 8.00 -11.57
CA CYS A 422 17.37 8.55 -12.81
C CYS A 422 18.86 8.24 -12.96
N ALA A 423 19.62 8.33 -11.85
CA ALA A 423 21.05 7.98 -11.86
C ALA A 423 21.27 6.50 -12.15
N VAL A 424 20.46 5.59 -11.58
CA VAL A 424 20.54 4.14 -11.85
C VAL A 424 20.29 3.83 -13.32
N ALA A 425 19.22 4.38 -13.88
CA ALA A 425 18.77 4.12 -15.24
C ALA A 425 19.56 4.87 -16.32
N ASP A 426 20.40 5.80 -15.92
CA ASP A 426 21.10 6.73 -16.85
C ASP A 426 20.12 7.50 -17.75
N SER A 427 19.01 7.97 -17.19
CA SER A 427 17.88 8.54 -17.91
C SER A 427 18.12 9.95 -18.45
N SER A 428 17.31 10.38 -19.44
CA SER A 428 17.34 11.74 -20.01
C SER A 428 16.51 12.69 -19.13
N ALA A 429 17.06 13.14 -18.00
CA ALA A 429 16.36 13.94 -17.00
C ALA A 429 16.76 15.44 -17.03
N ASP A 430 17.15 15.98 -18.19
CA ASP A 430 17.59 17.37 -18.33
C ASP A 430 16.53 18.38 -17.90
N ALA A 431 15.23 18.09 -18.17
CA ALA A 431 14.13 18.95 -17.78
C ALA A 431 14.01 19.10 -16.25
N LEU A 432 14.32 18.03 -15.49
CA LEU A 432 14.25 18.04 -14.04
C LEU A 432 15.50 18.63 -13.39
N PHE A 433 16.69 18.20 -13.83
CA PHE A 433 17.94 18.53 -13.15
C PHE A 433 18.65 19.76 -13.74
N GLY A 434 18.31 20.17 -14.96
CA GLY A 434 18.79 21.42 -15.56
C GLY A 434 18.17 22.67 -14.92
N ASP A 435 16.99 22.54 -14.29
CA ASP A 435 16.35 23.63 -13.56
C ASP A 435 16.95 23.75 -12.13
N PRO A 436 17.42 24.97 -11.73
CA PRO A 436 17.90 25.22 -10.38
C PRO A 436 16.88 24.92 -9.26
N LEU A 437 15.59 24.81 -9.59
CA LEU A 437 14.52 24.55 -8.62
C LEU A 437 14.71 23.21 -7.90
N PHE A 438 15.22 22.16 -8.59
CA PHE A 438 15.53 20.89 -7.95
C PHE A 438 16.55 21.03 -6.80
N THR A 439 17.69 21.66 -7.07
CA THR A 439 18.75 21.84 -6.05
C THR A 439 18.36 22.85 -4.97
N ALA A 440 17.57 23.87 -5.33
CA ALA A 440 17.00 24.82 -4.37
C ALA A 440 16.00 24.12 -3.42
N ARG A 441 15.19 23.22 -3.94
CA ARG A 441 14.26 22.42 -3.14
C ARG A 441 15.02 21.45 -2.22
N CYS A 442 16.09 20.83 -2.70
CA CYS A 442 16.96 20.01 -1.85
C CYS A 442 17.60 20.83 -0.71
N LEU A 443 18.01 22.08 -0.97
CA LEU A 443 18.56 22.96 0.07
C LEU A 443 17.50 23.29 1.14
N LEU A 444 16.26 23.56 0.73
CA LEU A 444 15.16 23.85 1.66
C LEU A 444 14.97 22.70 2.67
N PHE A 445 15.18 21.47 2.23
CA PHE A 445 15.05 20.27 3.06
C PHE A 445 16.38 19.73 3.61
N GLU A 446 17.46 20.52 3.58
CA GLU A 446 18.80 20.05 3.92
C GLU A 446 18.84 19.24 5.22
N GLN A 447 18.14 19.69 6.26
CA GLN A 447 18.13 19.03 7.59
C GLN A 447 17.12 17.88 7.71
N ALA A 448 16.21 17.72 6.76
CA ALA A 448 15.13 16.74 6.81
C ALA A 448 15.51 15.39 6.16
N PHE A 449 16.57 15.36 5.35
CA PHE A 449 17.00 14.12 4.71
C PHE A 449 17.51 13.08 5.69
N SER A 450 17.01 11.87 5.58
CA SER A 450 17.54 10.70 6.28
C SER A 450 18.92 10.28 5.73
N PRO A 451 19.70 9.48 6.47
CA PRO A 451 21.00 8.98 5.98
C PRO A 451 20.93 8.24 4.62
N SER A 452 19.88 7.46 4.39
CA SER A 452 19.68 6.75 3.12
C SER A 452 19.41 7.71 1.95
N GLU A 453 18.60 8.74 2.17
CA GLU A 453 18.31 9.77 1.17
C GLU A 453 19.54 10.61 0.83
N LEU A 454 20.36 10.93 1.84
CA LEU A 454 21.67 11.58 1.61
C LEU A 454 22.60 10.71 0.76
N CYS A 455 22.61 9.39 0.99
CA CYS A 455 23.37 8.46 0.14
C CYS A 455 22.86 8.42 -1.30
N GLN A 456 21.54 8.46 -1.50
CA GLN A 456 20.93 8.53 -2.83
C GLN A 456 21.32 9.83 -3.58
N LEU A 457 21.24 10.96 -2.91
CA LEU A 457 21.65 12.26 -3.46
C LEU A 457 23.16 12.30 -3.76
N HIS A 458 24.00 11.65 -2.94
CA HIS A 458 25.44 11.53 -3.24
C HIS A 458 25.66 10.75 -4.54
N GLN A 459 24.99 9.63 -4.73
CA GLN A 459 25.09 8.81 -5.94
C GLN A 459 24.56 9.56 -7.19
N TRP A 460 23.51 10.39 -7.03
CA TRP A 460 23.06 11.29 -8.07
C TRP A 460 24.14 12.33 -8.41
N GLN A 461 24.79 12.93 -7.43
CA GLN A 461 25.88 13.89 -7.66
C GLN A 461 27.05 13.25 -8.41
N LEU A 462 27.45 12.02 -8.05
CA LEU A 462 28.47 11.26 -8.77
C LEU A 462 28.07 10.99 -10.23
N TRP A 463 26.80 10.65 -10.47
CA TRP A 463 26.29 10.46 -11.83
C TRP A 463 26.27 11.75 -12.65
N ARG A 464 25.87 12.88 -12.05
CA ARG A 464 25.96 14.20 -12.66
C ARG A 464 27.41 14.51 -13.11
N ASP A 465 28.36 14.24 -12.24
CA ASP A 465 29.80 14.50 -12.52
C ASP A 465 30.34 13.50 -13.56
N GLU A 466 29.91 12.24 -13.55
CA GLU A 466 30.21 11.22 -14.58
C GLU A 466 29.77 11.69 -15.98
N LYS A 467 28.54 12.20 -16.07
CA LYS A 467 28.00 12.74 -17.35
C LYS A 467 28.63 14.06 -17.79
N SER A 468 29.38 14.69 -16.92
CA SER A 468 29.82 16.08 -17.13
C SER A 468 28.64 17.01 -17.48
N ALA A 469 27.47 16.75 -16.86
CA ALA A 469 26.24 17.47 -17.13
C ALA A 469 26.32 18.91 -16.60
N ASP A 470 25.83 19.86 -17.40
CA ASP A 470 25.76 21.28 -17.04
C ASP A 470 24.54 21.58 -16.11
N TRP A 471 24.22 20.62 -15.24
CA TRP A 471 23.17 20.80 -14.25
C TRP A 471 23.71 21.46 -12.99
N PRO A 472 22.90 22.25 -12.27
CA PRO A 472 23.30 22.80 -10.97
C PRO A 472 23.74 21.71 -10.00
N PRO A 473 24.93 21.84 -9.36
CA PRO A 473 25.36 20.89 -8.34
C PRO A 473 24.54 21.05 -7.05
N LEU A 474 24.59 20.04 -6.18
CA LEU A 474 24.07 20.21 -4.83
C LEU A 474 24.79 21.37 -4.11
N PRO A 475 24.09 22.16 -3.29
CA PRO A 475 24.73 23.18 -2.46
C PRO A 475 25.87 22.59 -1.62
N PRO A 476 26.98 23.32 -1.42
CA PRO A 476 28.19 22.77 -0.79
C PRO A 476 27.97 22.14 0.58
N SER A 477 27.10 22.73 1.41
CA SER A 477 26.73 22.18 2.73
C SER A 477 26.04 20.83 2.62
N LEU A 478 25.02 20.71 1.75
CA LEU A 478 24.31 19.47 1.51
C LEU A 478 25.22 18.43 0.85
N ALA A 479 26.01 18.81 -0.13
CA ALA A 479 26.98 17.91 -0.78
C ALA A 479 27.99 17.34 0.22
N GLN A 480 28.44 18.12 1.21
CA GLN A 480 29.31 17.65 2.28
C GLN A 480 28.60 16.63 3.19
N ARG A 481 27.34 16.89 3.58
CA ARG A 481 26.53 15.95 4.35
C ARG A 481 26.29 14.64 3.58
N CYS A 482 25.98 14.72 2.30
CA CYS A 482 25.81 13.56 1.44
C CYS A 482 27.06 12.68 1.40
N ARG A 483 28.24 13.29 1.21
CA ARG A 483 29.54 12.57 1.26
C ARG A 483 29.81 11.96 2.62
N GLY A 484 29.52 12.67 3.71
CA GLY A 484 29.67 12.16 5.07
C GLY A 484 28.83 10.93 5.31
N ALA A 485 27.51 11.01 5.06
CA ALA A 485 26.59 9.90 5.23
C ALA A 485 26.98 8.67 4.38
N PHE A 486 27.41 8.89 3.14
CA PHE A 486 27.83 7.82 2.25
C PHE A 486 29.15 7.16 2.70
N GLY A 487 30.06 7.96 3.31
CA GLY A 487 31.31 7.49 3.86
C GLY A 487 31.21 6.75 5.19
N GLU A 488 30.16 6.97 6.00
CA GLU A 488 30.00 6.39 7.33
C GLU A 488 29.45 4.95 7.32
N GLY A 489 28.88 4.49 6.22
CA GLY A 489 28.35 3.13 6.07
C GLY A 489 29.48 2.10 6.16
N GLY A 490 29.69 1.51 7.34
CA GLY A 490 30.61 0.39 7.55
C GLY A 490 29.86 -0.94 7.40
N SER A 491 30.22 -1.78 6.44
CA SER A 491 29.76 -3.17 6.41
C SER A 491 30.73 -4.06 7.22
N ARG A 492 30.20 -5.07 7.93
CA ARG A 492 31.04 -6.15 8.44
C ARG A 492 31.21 -7.16 7.31
N PRO A 493 32.47 -7.63 7.04
CA PRO A 493 32.68 -8.63 6.01
C PRO A 493 31.77 -9.84 6.20
N SER A 494 31.10 -10.24 5.15
CA SER A 494 30.28 -11.45 5.15
C SER A 494 31.19 -12.71 5.16
N GLN A 495 30.63 -13.86 5.57
CA GLN A 495 31.37 -15.12 5.49
C GLN A 495 31.82 -15.44 4.05
N LEU A 496 31.04 -15.02 3.06
CA LEU A 496 31.38 -15.18 1.65
C LEU A 496 32.62 -14.33 1.28
N GLN A 497 32.63 -13.06 1.66
CA GLN A 497 33.75 -12.14 1.44
C GLN A 497 35.04 -12.68 2.08
N SER A 498 34.97 -13.13 3.35
CA SER A 498 36.11 -13.73 4.04
C SER A 498 36.64 -14.96 3.32
N GLN A 499 35.77 -15.85 2.83
CA GLN A 499 36.19 -17.04 2.06
C GLN A 499 36.90 -16.70 0.75
N VAL A 500 36.44 -15.65 0.04
CA VAL A 500 37.08 -15.20 -1.20
C VAL A 500 38.42 -14.55 -0.90
N ALA A 501 38.50 -13.68 0.10
CA ALA A 501 39.75 -13.05 0.53
C ALA A 501 40.81 -14.09 0.97
N ASP A 502 40.42 -15.11 1.76
CA ASP A 502 41.31 -16.18 2.16
C ASP A 502 41.80 -17.02 0.97
N ALA A 503 40.96 -17.29 -0.01
CA ALA A 503 41.35 -18.01 -1.22
C ALA A 503 42.36 -17.18 -2.04
N LEU A 504 42.16 -15.89 -2.20
CA LEU A 504 43.10 -14.99 -2.88
C LEU A 504 44.46 -14.92 -2.17
N ARG A 505 44.46 -14.82 -0.83
CA ARG A 505 45.70 -14.88 -0.03
C ARG A 505 46.43 -16.23 -0.19
N ALA A 506 45.67 -17.34 -0.21
CA ALA A 506 46.23 -18.68 -0.41
C ALA A 506 46.79 -18.89 -1.83
N MET A 507 46.43 -18.07 -2.80
CA MET A 507 47.03 -17.96 -4.13
C MET A 507 48.30 -17.10 -4.15
N GLY A 508 48.69 -16.49 -3.03
CA GLY A 508 49.87 -15.65 -2.89
C GLY A 508 49.66 -14.17 -3.19
N LEU A 509 48.40 -13.75 -3.33
CA LEU A 509 48.08 -12.36 -3.59
C LEU A 509 48.02 -11.53 -2.29
N GLN A 510 48.45 -10.26 -2.38
CA GLN A 510 48.25 -9.32 -1.31
C GLN A 510 46.81 -8.76 -1.41
N VAL A 511 46.01 -8.98 -0.36
CA VAL A 511 44.60 -8.62 -0.33
C VAL A 511 44.39 -7.55 0.73
N LYS A 512 43.90 -6.39 0.32
CA LYS A 512 43.35 -5.34 1.19
C LYS A 512 41.82 -5.51 1.21
N GLU A 513 41.21 -5.65 2.37
CA GLU A 513 39.76 -5.78 2.50
C GLU A 513 39.13 -4.44 2.86
N GLU A 514 37.83 -4.25 2.51
CA GLU A 514 36.99 -3.08 2.81
C GLU A 514 37.67 -1.76 2.43
N VAL A 515 38.16 -1.67 1.18
CA VAL A 515 38.88 -0.51 0.69
C VAL A 515 37.91 0.59 0.28
N ARG A 516 38.00 1.76 0.91
CA ARG A 516 37.26 2.94 0.51
C ARG A 516 37.92 3.65 -0.67
N THR A 517 37.13 3.88 -1.71
CA THR A 517 37.57 4.66 -2.87
C THR A 517 37.41 6.16 -2.63
N SER A 518 38.02 7.00 -3.47
CA SER A 518 37.85 8.46 -3.44
C SER A 518 36.40 8.93 -3.64
N LEU A 519 35.58 8.11 -4.28
CA LEU A 519 34.14 8.37 -4.46
C LEU A 519 33.31 8.01 -3.22
N GLY A 520 33.89 7.36 -2.20
CA GLY A 520 33.21 6.90 -0.99
C GLY A 520 32.64 5.48 -1.10
N HIS A 521 32.67 4.83 -2.25
CA HIS A 521 32.31 3.43 -2.40
C HIS A 521 33.28 2.52 -1.63
N SER A 522 32.77 1.46 -0.98
CA SER A 522 33.59 0.38 -0.42
C SER A 522 33.77 -0.72 -1.44
N LEU A 523 34.99 -1.22 -1.62
CA LEU A 523 35.31 -2.43 -2.36
C LEU A 523 35.57 -3.56 -1.37
N ASP A 524 34.97 -4.73 -1.57
CA ASP A 524 35.09 -5.87 -0.65
C ASP A 524 36.53 -6.33 -0.51
N ALA A 525 37.28 -6.39 -1.62
CA ALA A 525 38.71 -6.61 -1.61
C ALA A 525 39.41 -5.90 -2.77
N VAL A 526 40.68 -5.56 -2.58
CA VAL A 526 41.58 -5.03 -3.63
C VAL A 526 42.82 -5.87 -3.65
N VAL A 527 43.23 -6.31 -4.85
CA VAL A 527 44.44 -7.04 -5.11
C VAL A 527 45.37 -6.30 -6.05
N GLN A 528 46.68 -6.49 -5.91
CA GLN A 528 47.68 -6.02 -6.88
C GLN A 528 47.90 -7.09 -7.93
N LEU A 529 47.68 -6.74 -9.21
CA LEU A 529 47.92 -7.62 -10.35
C LEU A 529 48.71 -6.83 -11.42
N ASP A 530 49.87 -7.28 -11.74
CA ASP A 530 50.75 -6.67 -12.74
C ASP A 530 50.96 -5.13 -12.55
N GLY A 531 51.08 -4.74 -11.26
CA GLY A 531 51.28 -3.33 -10.89
C GLY A 531 50.02 -2.46 -10.92
N ARG A 532 48.82 -3.06 -11.11
CA ARG A 532 47.51 -2.37 -11.10
C ARG A 532 46.69 -2.83 -9.91
N GLU A 533 45.89 -1.93 -9.35
CA GLU A 533 44.88 -2.27 -8.35
C GLU A 533 43.62 -2.80 -9.04
N VAL A 534 43.17 -3.98 -8.63
CA VAL A 534 41.94 -4.60 -9.14
C VAL A 534 40.98 -4.80 -7.97
N GLY A 535 39.76 -4.25 -8.12
CA GLY A 535 38.69 -4.38 -7.14
C GLY A 535 37.94 -5.71 -7.31
N ILE A 536 37.73 -6.41 -6.21
CA ILE A 536 36.93 -7.64 -6.16
C ILE A 536 35.61 -7.28 -5.45
N GLU A 537 34.50 -7.54 -6.09
CA GLU A 537 33.15 -7.40 -5.55
C GLU A 537 32.52 -8.77 -5.31
N VAL A 538 32.21 -9.07 -4.06
CA VAL A 538 31.68 -10.38 -3.64
C VAL A 538 30.18 -10.23 -3.42
N ASP A 539 29.43 -10.54 -4.45
CA ASP A 539 28.01 -10.23 -4.50
C ASP A 539 27.15 -11.32 -3.85
N GLY A 540 26.56 -11.01 -2.72
CA GLY A 540 25.57 -11.84 -2.04
C GLY A 540 24.19 -11.85 -2.74
N PRO A 541 23.22 -12.63 -2.23
CA PRO A 541 21.88 -12.72 -2.81
C PRO A 541 21.17 -11.36 -2.95
N SER A 542 21.36 -10.45 -2.02
CA SER A 542 20.74 -9.10 -2.02
C SER A 542 21.23 -8.18 -3.14
N HIS A 543 22.32 -8.54 -3.82
CA HIS A 543 22.86 -7.78 -4.96
C HIS A 543 22.16 -8.13 -6.28
N PHE A 544 21.21 -9.07 -6.27
CA PHE A 544 20.54 -9.56 -7.47
C PHE A 544 19.04 -9.70 -7.28
N VAL A 545 18.33 -9.48 -8.37
CA VAL A 545 16.95 -9.95 -8.58
C VAL A 545 17.04 -11.14 -9.55
N GLY A 546 16.88 -12.36 -9.04
CA GLY A 546 17.25 -13.56 -9.77
C GLY A 546 18.76 -13.64 -10.04
N ARG A 547 19.18 -13.43 -11.29
CA ARG A 547 20.60 -13.33 -11.69
C ARG A 547 20.96 -11.97 -12.27
N THR A 548 20.02 -11.04 -12.32
CA THR A 548 20.24 -9.66 -12.78
C THR A 548 20.71 -8.80 -11.61
N PRO A 549 21.79 -8.04 -11.72
CA PRO A 549 22.20 -7.12 -10.66
C PRO A 549 21.08 -6.13 -10.33
N THR A 550 20.89 -5.84 -9.03
CA THR A 550 20.02 -4.75 -8.60
C THR A 550 20.53 -3.42 -9.14
N GLY A 551 19.66 -2.43 -9.23
CA GLY A 551 20.05 -1.10 -9.71
C GLY A 551 21.17 -0.47 -8.89
N SER A 552 21.17 -0.65 -7.57
CA SER A 552 22.26 -0.17 -6.70
C SER A 552 23.60 -0.82 -7.03
N THR A 553 23.62 -2.14 -7.30
CA THR A 553 24.83 -2.87 -7.71
C THR A 553 25.30 -2.41 -9.09
N ALA A 554 24.38 -2.22 -10.04
CA ALA A 554 24.70 -1.75 -11.38
C ALA A 554 25.27 -0.32 -11.35
N LEU A 555 24.64 0.59 -10.59
CA LEU A 555 25.10 1.97 -10.42
C LEU A 555 26.50 2.02 -9.77
N LYS A 556 26.72 1.30 -8.67
CA LYS A 556 28.03 1.21 -8.01
C LYS A 556 29.12 0.78 -8.99
N ARG A 557 28.86 -0.29 -9.76
CA ARG A 557 29.82 -0.82 -10.75
C ARG A 557 30.11 0.19 -11.87
N ARG A 558 29.08 0.90 -12.36
CA ARG A 558 29.24 1.95 -13.38
C ARG A 558 30.09 3.09 -12.87
N GLN A 559 29.79 3.63 -11.69
CA GLN A 559 30.53 4.74 -11.08
C GLN A 559 31.99 4.37 -10.78
N LEU A 560 32.25 3.18 -10.28
CA LEU A 560 33.61 2.69 -10.04
C LEU A 560 34.41 2.52 -11.35
N LYS A 561 33.77 1.98 -12.39
CA LYS A 561 34.40 1.86 -13.72
C LYS A 561 34.72 3.23 -14.32
N ALA A 562 33.80 4.18 -14.22
CA ALA A 562 34.01 5.57 -14.67
C ALA A 562 35.19 6.24 -13.91
N ALA A 563 35.41 5.88 -12.66
CA ALA A 563 36.57 6.32 -11.86
C ALA A 563 37.87 5.53 -12.16
N GLY A 564 37.89 4.67 -13.16
CA GLY A 564 39.08 3.92 -13.61
C GLY A 564 39.35 2.61 -12.91
N TRP A 565 38.42 2.11 -12.08
CA TRP A 565 38.59 0.83 -11.42
C TRP A 565 38.33 -0.35 -12.38
N THR A 566 39.23 -1.33 -12.38
CA THR A 566 38.95 -2.67 -12.92
C THR A 566 38.22 -3.47 -11.84
N LEU A 567 37.00 -3.95 -12.14
CA LEU A 567 36.15 -4.68 -11.18
C LEU A 567 35.94 -6.11 -11.62
N LEU A 568 36.13 -7.04 -10.71
CA LEU A 568 35.86 -8.47 -10.89
C LEU A 568 34.78 -8.93 -9.93
N PRO A 569 33.54 -9.18 -10.42
CA PRO A 569 32.45 -9.66 -9.59
C PRO A 569 32.58 -11.16 -9.29
N VAL A 570 32.29 -11.54 -8.05
CA VAL A 570 32.19 -12.92 -7.57
C VAL A 570 30.77 -13.18 -7.11
N PRO A 571 29.86 -13.64 -7.99
CA PRO A 571 28.48 -13.91 -7.63
C PRO A 571 28.37 -15.10 -6.66
N TYR A 572 27.48 -14.97 -5.66
CA TYR A 572 27.30 -15.98 -4.61
C TYR A 572 26.97 -17.39 -5.16
N TRP A 573 26.20 -17.50 -6.25
CA TRP A 573 25.80 -18.80 -6.79
C TRP A 573 26.98 -19.55 -7.44
N GLU A 574 27.92 -18.87 -8.10
CA GLU A 574 29.08 -19.50 -8.67
C GLU A 574 30.00 -20.03 -7.57
N TRP A 575 30.19 -19.23 -6.51
CA TRP A 575 30.98 -19.67 -5.35
C TRP A 575 30.31 -20.80 -4.56
N ALA A 576 28.99 -20.78 -4.40
CA ALA A 576 28.23 -21.81 -3.72
C ALA A 576 28.21 -23.13 -4.48
N GLU A 577 28.20 -23.12 -5.82
CA GLU A 577 28.28 -24.31 -6.66
C GLU A 577 29.63 -25.04 -6.44
N ILE A 578 30.72 -24.30 -6.43
CA ILE A 578 32.04 -24.82 -6.08
C ILE A 578 32.05 -25.37 -4.65
N GLY A 579 31.32 -24.73 -3.74
CA GLY A 579 31.19 -25.11 -2.34
C GLY A 579 30.63 -26.53 -2.11
N ARG A 580 29.84 -27.05 -3.05
CA ARG A 580 29.23 -28.40 -3.00
C ARG A 580 30.23 -29.53 -3.24
N SER A 581 31.45 -29.23 -3.72
CA SER A 581 32.52 -30.21 -3.97
C SER A 581 33.18 -30.72 -2.68
N ASN A 582 33.89 -31.88 -2.75
CA ASN A 582 34.66 -32.34 -1.62
C ASN A 582 35.79 -31.34 -1.26
N PRO A 583 36.34 -31.35 -0.02
CA PRO A 583 37.25 -30.29 0.45
C PRO A 583 38.51 -30.09 -0.42
N GLN A 584 39.09 -31.16 -0.93
CA GLN A 584 40.29 -31.06 -1.78
C GLN A 584 39.98 -30.52 -3.18
N ALA A 585 38.92 -31.02 -3.81
CA ALA A 585 38.42 -30.51 -5.09
C ALA A 585 37.95 -29.05 -4.97
N ARG A 586 37.27 -28.70 -3.87
CA ARG A 586 36.78 -27.33 -3.59
C ARG A 586 37.90 -26.30 -3.63
N ARG A 587 39.05 -26.58 -2.96
CA ARG A 587 40.20 -25.67 -2.97
C ARG A 587 40.73 -25.45 -4.38
N ARG A 588 40.92 -26.54 -5.13
CA ARG A 588 41.41 -26.47 -6.52
C ARG A 588 40.45 -25.70 -7.44
N LEU A 589 39.15 -25.97 -7.32
CA LEU A 589 38.13 -25.30 -8.15
C LEU A 589 38.02 -23.82 -7.81
N ARG A 590 38.08 -23.43 -6.53
CA ARG A 590 38.11 -22.02 -6.12
C ARG A 590 39.31 -21.28 -6.69
N PHE A 591 40.50 -21.91 -6.66
CA PHE A 591 41.71 -21.31 -7.24
C PHE A 591 41.61 -21.21 -8.75
N ALA A 592 41.14 -22.24 -9.44
CA ALA A 592 40.93 -22.20 -10.89
C ALA A 592 39.89 -21.14 -11.30
N TYR A 593 38.81 -20.99 -10.52
CA TYR A 593 37.80 -19.97 -10.73
C TYR A 593 38.38 -18.55 -10.60
N LEU A 594 39.07 -18.27 -9.49
CA LEU A 594 39.69 -16.98 -9.26
C LEU A 594 40.80 -16.67 -10.25
N ALA A 595 41.63 -17.66 -10.59
CA ALA A 595 42.68 -17.49 -11.61
C ALA A 595 42.10 -17.07 -12.96
N ARG A 596 41.04 -17.74 -13.40
CA ARG A 596 40.32 -17.38 -14.63
C ARG A 596 39.74 -15.96 -14.59
N LEU A 597 39.20 -15.53 -13.43
CA LEU A 597 38.66 -14.15 -13.28
C LEU A 597 39.78 -13.10 -13.33
N LEU A 598 40.97 -13.44 -12.86
CA LEU A 598 42.14 -12.55 -12.81
C LEU A 598 42.93 -12.52 -14.13
N GLU A 599 42.71 -13.49 -15.04
CA GLU A 599 43.29 -13.44 -16.39
C GLU A 599 42.79 -12.22 -17.15
N PRO A 600 43.67 -11.41 -17.74
CA PRO A 600 43.25 -10.28 -18.58
C PRO A 600 42.38 -10.80 -19.73
N ALA A 601 41.23 -10.13 -20.00
CA ALA A 601 40.43 -10.46 -21.17
C ALA A 601 41.29 -10.28 -22.43
N GLU A 602 41.52 -11.36 -23.20
CA GLU A 602 42.19 -11.28 -24.47
C GLU A 602 41.39 -10.35 -25.41
N GLY A 603 41.77 -9.05 -25.51
CA GLY A 603 41.12 -8.16 -26.45
C GLY A 603 41.29 -6.66 -26.26
N GLU A 604 41.84 -6.15 -25.15
CA GLU A 604 42.04 -4.71 -24.97
C GLU A 604 43.54 -4.28 -24.94
N GLY A 605 44.33 -4.80 -25.84
CA GLY A 605 45.75 -4.46 -25.99
C GLY A 605 46.11 -4.17 -27.43
N GLY A 606 45.85 -2.95 -27.92
CA GLY A 606 46.31 -2.59 -29.26
C GLY A 606 45.75 -1.29 -29.80
N ALA A 607 46.05 -0.16 -29.17
CA ALA A 607 46.05 1.09 -29.90
C ALA A 607 47.33 1.13 -30.80
N PRO A 608 47.25 1.25 -32.12
CA PRO A 608 48.42 1.45 -32.93
C PRO A 608 48.95 2.87 -32.68
N THR A 609 50.15 2.94 -32.15
CA THR A 609 51.00 4.13 -32.20
C THR A 609 51.19 4.53 -33.68
N ALA A 610 50.51 5.56 -34.11
CA ALA A 610 50.86 6.24 -35.37
C ALA A 610 52.17 7.01 -35.13
N GLN A 611 53.32 6.37 -35.49
CA GLN A 611 54.52 7.12 -35.81
C GLN A 611 54.43 7.63 -37.24
N GLY A 612 54.58 8.92 -37.33
CA GLY A 612 55.15 9.84 -38.23
C GLY A 612 55.41 9.47 -39.68
N GLU A 613 55.39 10.48 -40.38
CA GLU A 613 56.15 10.95 -41.53
C GLU A 613 55.31 11.39 -42.75
N ARG A 614 55.27 12.60 -42.87
CA ARG A 614 55.53 13.67 -43.90
C ARG A 614 54.36 14.57 -44.17
#